data_6dc6681e8b3aec9d55f5b7046d28f262
#
_entry.id   6dc6681e8b3aec9d55f5b7046d28f262
#
_cell.length_a   1.000
_cell.length_b   1.000
_cell.length_c   1.000
_cell.angle_alpha   90.00
_cell.angle_beta   90.00
_cell.angle_gamma   90.00
#
_symmetry.space_group_name_H-M   'P 1'
#
loop_
_entity.id
_entity.type
_entity.pdbx_description
1 polymer ?
#
loop_
_entity_poly.entity_id
_entity_poly.type
_entity_poly.pdbx_seq_one_letter_code
_entity_poly.pdbx_strand_id
1 'polypeptide(L)'
;ELSESGYDLTMTGFSNEEIEELLVGAEQALQDESSADTEDDAADDVPEVPANPVSPPGDVWQIGAHRLICGDATDPTIVRMLMAGEQSALCFTSPPYGNQRDYTNTIIDWDALMRGVFANLPMAPNGQVLVNLGLIHRDNEIIPYWDGWLDWMRTQGWRRFAWYVWDQGPGLPGDWNGRLAPSFEFVFHFNRQARQANKIVPCKFAGQETHLRKDGSSTAMRKADGTIGGWTAAGQPTQETKIPDSVIRIMRHK
;
A
#
# COMPACT_ATOMS: atom_id res chain seq x y z
N GLU A 1 -8.27 -27.45 -17.70
CA GLU A 1 -9.21 -28.21 -16.81
C GLU A 1 -10.65 -28.20 -17.34
N LEU A 2 -11.28 -27.03 -17.66
CA LEU A 2 -12.67 -27.00 -18.18
C LEU A 2 -12.78 -27.61 -19.58
N SER A 3 -11.83 -27.35 -20.47
CA SER A 3 -11.79 -27.92 -21.80
C SER A 3 -11.51 -29.45 -21.81
N GLU A 4 -10.67 -29.91 -20.89
CA GLU A 4 -10.36 -31.33 -20.69
C GLU A 4 -11.55 -32.10 -20.08
N SER A 5 -12.45 -31.38 -19.39
CA SER A 5 -13.69 -31.96 -18.80
C SER A 5 -14.84 -32.05 -19.81
N GLY A 6 -14.64 -31.70 -21.08
CA GLY A 6 -15.64 -31.81 -22.16
C GLY A 6 -16.73 -30.73 -22.12
N TYR A 7 -16.51 -29.62 -21.42
CA TYR A 7 -17.43 -28.49 -21.43
C TYR A 7 -17.32 -27.66 -22.71
N ASP A 8 -18.45 -27.28 -23.27
CA ASP A 8 -18.50 -26.34 -24.40
C ASP A 8 -18.23 -24.91 -23.93
N LEU A 9 -16.98 -24.45 -24.19
CA LEU A 9 -16.52 -23.13 -23.75
C LEU A 9 -17.23 -21.97 -24.44
N THR A 10 -17.93 -22.21 -25.58
CA THR A 10 -18.73 -21.14 -26.24
C THR A 10 -19.92 -20.70 -25.40
N MET A 11 -20.36 -21.53 -24.45
CA MET A 11 -21.39 -21.15 -23.47
C MET A 11 -20.96 -20.07 -22.48
N THR A 12 -19.67 -19.74 -22.42
CA THR A 12 -19.14 -18.64 -21.59
C THR A 12 -19.39 -17.25 -22.21
N GLY A 13 -19.87 -17.19 -23.45
CA GLY A 13 -20.13 -15.93 -24.18
C GLY A 13 -18.93 -15.40 -24.96
N PHE A 14 -17.81 -16.13 -24.97
CA PHE A 14 -16.65 -15.83 -25.83
C PHE A 14 -16.75 -16.58 -27.15
N SER A 15 -16.26 -15.97 -28.24
CA SER A 15 -16.07 -16.65 -29.53
C SER A 15 -14.94 -17.68 -29.46
N ASN A 16 -14.91 -18.64 -30.39
CA ASN A 16 -13.83 -19.62 -30.45
C ASN A 16 -12.46 -18.96 -30.66
N GLU A 17 -12.38 -17.85 -31.39
CA GLU A 17 -11.15 -17.09 -31.62
C GLU A 17 -10.65 -16.43 -30.31
N GLU A 18 -11.55 -15.82 -29.54
CA GLU A 18 -11.20 -15.25 -28.24
C GLU A 18 -10.76 -16.31 -27.22
N ILE A 19 -11.38 -17.49 -27.27
CA ILE A 19 -10.97 -18.63 -26.42
C ILE A 19 -9.59 -19.14 -26.79
N GLU A 20 -9.30 -19.28 -28.11
CA GLU A 20 -7.96 -19.66 -28.57
C GLU A 20 -6.89 -18.64 -28.18
N GLU A 21 -7.16 -17.34 -28.33
CA GLU A 21 -6.22 -16.29 -27.90
C GLU A 21 -5.95 -16.33 -26.38
N LEU A 22 -6.98 -16.57 -25.56
CA LEU A 22 -6.84 -16.72 -24.12
C LEU A 22 -6.04 -17.96 -23.73
N LEU A 23 -6.24 -19.09 -24.43
CA LEU A 23 -5.51 -20.33 -24.16
C LEU A 23 -4.03 -20.21 -24.58
N VAL A 24 -3.74 -19.62 -25.74
CA VAL A 24 -2.37 -19.36 -26.19
C VAL A 24 -1.66 -18.37 -25.25
N GLY A 25 -2.35 -17.32 -24.81
CA GLY A 25 -1.82 -16.38 -23.83
C GLY A 25 -1.53 -17.03 -22.47
N ALA A 26 -2.38 -17.95 -22.02
CA ALA A 26 -2.15 -18.70 -20.79
C ALA A 26 -0.98 -19.70 -20.90
N GLU A 27 -0.83 -20.37 -22.05
CA GLU A 27 0.30 -21.28 -22.31
C GLU A 27 1.63 -20.53 -22.43
N GLN A 28 1.64 -19.34 -23.05
CA GLN A 28 2.83 -18.49 -23.09
C GLN A 28 3.21 -17.97 -21.71
N ALA A 29 2.25 -17.56 -20.89
CA ALA A 29 2.50 -17.12 -19.52
C ALA A 29 3.08 -18.27 -18.66
N LEU A 30 2.60 -19.51 -18.82
CA LEU A 30 3.14 -20.69 -18.14
C LEU A 30 4.55 -21.08 -18.63
N GLN A 31 4.88 -20.81 -19.90
CA GLN A 31 6.23 -21.04 -20.45
C GLN A 31 7.21 -19.96 -20.01
N ASP A 32 6.78 -18.70 -19.92
CA ASP A 32 7.57 -17.60 -19.36
C ASP A 32 7.83 -17.79 -17.86
N GLU A 33 6.86 -18.31 -17.09
CA GLU A 33 7.07 -18.66 -15.67
C GLU A 33 8.09 -19.81 -15.51
N SER A 34 8.15 -20.78 -16.43
CA SER A 34 9.10 -21.88 -16.34
C SER A 34 10.53 -21.52 -16.74
N SER A 35 10.72 -20.43 -17.46
CA SER A 35 12.05 -19.93 -17.87
C SER A 35 12.63 -18.88 -16.91
N ALA A 36 11.82 -18.30 -16.01
CA ALA A 36 12.25 -17.31 -15.04
C ALA A 36 12.85 -17.90 -13.75
N ASP A 37 12.72 -19.22 -13.53
CA ASP A 37 13.06 -19.85 -12.23
C ASP A 37 14.54 -20.30 -12.12
N THR A 38 15.46 -19.95 -13.02
CA THR A 38 16.82 -20.52 -12.98
C THR A 38 17.99 -19.53 -12.85
N GLU A 39 17.78 -18.22 -12.76
CA GLU A 39 18.91 -17.28 -12.69
C GLU A 39 18.95 -16.32 -11.48
N ASP A 40 17.97 -16.31 -10.58
CA ASP A 40 17.91 -15.30 -9.52
C ASP A 40 18.01 -15.83 -8.08
N ASP A 41 18.22 -17.12 -7.86
CA ASP A 41 18.41 -17.73 -6.54
C ASP A 41 19.67 -17.17 -5.81
N ALA A 42 20.66 -16.66 -6.55
CA ALA A 42 21.86 -16.06 -5.98
C ALA A 42 21.67 -14.59 -5.53
N ALA A 43 20.64 -13.90 -6.01
CA ALA A 43 20.37 -12.51 -5.63
C ALA A 43 19.71 -12.41 -4.24
N ASP A 44 19.03 -13.46 -3.80
CA ASP A 44 18.40 -13.56 -2.48
C ASP A 44 19.33 -14.13 -1.38
N ASP A 45 20.54 -14.57 -1.74
CA ASP A 45 21.55 -15.01 -0.78
C ASP A 45 22.02 -13.84 0.08
N VAL A 46 21.60 -13.83 1.34
CA VAL A 46 22.07 -12.84 2.34
C VAL A 46 23.50 -13.22 2.75
N PRO A 47 24.52 -12.40 2.42
CA PRO A 47 25.88 -12.69 2.80
C PRO A 47 26.02 -12.75 4.33
N GLU A 48 26.92 -13.60 4.83
CA GLU A 48 27.23 -13.66 6.27
C GLU A 48 27.62 -12.28 6.78
N VAL A 49 27.09 -11.93 7.96
CA VAL A 49 27.42 -10.66 8.62
C VAL A 49 28.92 -10.66 8.95
N PRO A 50 29.73 -9.72 8.42
CA PRO A 50 31.14 -9.68 8.69
C PRO A 50 31.41 -9.49 10.19
N ALA A 51 32.40 -10.16 10.72
CA ALA A 51 32.80 -10.08 12.15
C ALA A 51 33.12 -8.63 12.57
N ASN A 52 33.61 -7.81 11.64
CA ASN A 52 33.81 -6.38 11.83
C ASN A 52 32.91 -5.63 10.84
N PRO A 53 31.84 -4.98 11.29
CA PRO A 53 30.95 -4.23 10.41
C PRO A 53 31.68 -3.05 9.76
N VAL A 54 31.42 -2.83 8.47
CA VAL A 54 32.00 -1.70 7.71
C VAL A 54 31.35 -0.37 8.12
N SER A 55 30.10 -0.42 8.57
CA SER A 55 29.31 0.78 8.94
C SER A 55 29.03 0.80 10.44
N PRO A 56 29.82 1.52 11.25
CA PRO A 56 29.51 1.73 12.65
C PRO A 56 28.32 2.68 12.85
N PRO A 57 27.65 2.64 14.02
CA PRO A 57 26.60 3.58 14.36
C PRO A 57 27.05 5.04 14.24
N GLY A 58 26.26 5.85 13.57
CA GLY A 58 26.54 7.26 13.28
C GLY A 58 27.12 7.53 11.88
N ASP A 59 27.53 6.49 11.16
CA ASP A 59 27.99 6.67 9.78
C ASP A 59 26.88 7.10 8.86
N VAL A 60 27.14 8.15 8.06
CA VAL A 60 26.24 8.65 7.03
C VAL A 60 26.82 8.35 5.67
N TRP A 61 26.09 7.59 4.87
CA TRP A 61 26.44 7.26 3.50
C TRP A 61 25.68 8.15 2.52
N GLN A 62 26.42 8.68 1.52
CA GLN A 62 25.82 9.43 0.42
C GLN A 62 25.75 8.55 -0.83
N ILE A 63 24.53 8.37 -1.35
CA ILE A 63 24.26 7.53 -2.53
C ILE A 63 23.56 8.42 -3.56
N GLY A 64 24.32 9.07 -4.42
CA GLY A 64 23.79 10.10 -5.31
C GLY A 64 23.16 11.25 -4.54
N ALA A 65 21.86 11.48 -4.73
CA ALA A 65 21.09 12.48 -3.98
C ALA A 65 20.50 11.95 -2.65
N HIS A 66 20.69 10.67 -2.35
CA HIS A 66 20.12 10.01 -1.18
C HIS A 66 21.12 9.90 -0.04
N ARG A 67 20.63 9.88 1.18
CA ARG A 67 21.43 9.64 2.39
C ARG A 67 20.90 8.43 3.14
N LEU A 68 21.81 7.65 3.68
CA LEU A 68 21.53 6.52 4.56
C LEU A 68 22.37 6.69 5.82
N ILE A 69 21.80 6.46 6.99
CA ILE A 69 22.52 6.49 8.27
C ILE A 69 22.36 5.15 8.99
N CYS A 70 23.47 4.67 9.55
CA CYS A 70 23.45 3.56 10.49
C CYS A 70 23.14 4.11 11.89
N GLY A 71 21.98 3.78 12.46
CA GLY A 71 21.63 4.29 13.80
C GLY A 71 20.19 4.00 14.20
N ASP A 72 19.85 4.39 15.41
CA ASP A 72 18.52 4.21 15.97
C ASP A 72 17.58 5.34 15.50
N ALA A 73 16.50 4.98 14.81
CA ALA A 73 15.50 5.95 14.31
C ALA A 73 14.69 6.62 15.43
N THR A 74 14.76 6.12 16.66
CA THR A 74 14.16 6.77 17.84
C THR A 74 15.05 7.87 18.43
N ASP A 75 16.34 7.89 18.06
CA ASP A 75 17.26 8.96 18.50
C ASP A 75 17.11 10.22 17.64
N PRO A 76 16.65 11.34 18.21
CA PRO A 76 16.50 12.58 17.49
C PRO A 76 17.82 13.13 16.93
N THR A 77 18.97 12.73 17.49
CA THR A 77 20.29 13.16 17.00
C THR A 77 20.62 12.48 15.68
N ILE A 78 20.38 11.20 15.58
CA ILE A 78 20.55 10.40 14.37
C ILE A 78 19.66 10.95 13.25
N VAL A 79 18.38 11.19 13.56
CA VAL A 79 17.43 11.75 12.56
C VAL A 79 17.87 13.14 12.09
N ARG A 80 18.34 14.02 12.99
CA ARG A 80 18.88 15.35 12.61
C ARG A 80 20.11 15.25 11.73
N MET A 81 21.02 14.31 12.02
CA MET A 81 22.22 14.08 11.20
C MET A 81 21.85 13.65 9.79
N LEU A 82 20.94 12.69 9.66
CA LEU A 82 20.44 12.22 8.36
C LEU A 82 19.83 13.35 7.55
N MET A 83 18.98 14.14 8.16
CA MET A 83 18.20 15.19 7.48
C MET A 83 19.01 16.46 7.20
N ALA A 84 20.12 16.68 7.91
CA ALA A 84 21.01 17.85 7.72
C ALA A 84 20.26 19.20 7.62
N GLY A 85 19.20 19.37 8.43
CA GLY A 85 18.38 20.58 8.46
C GLY A 85 17.22 20.62 7.45
N GLU A 86 17.10 19.60 6.58
CA GLU A 86 16.00 19.52 5.63
C GLU A 86 14.72 18.99 6.31
N GLN A 87 13.56 19.31 5.71
CA GLN A 87 12.25 18.79 6.12
C GLN A 87 11.69 17.87 5.05
N SER A 88 11.11 16.76 5.47
CA SER A 88 10.51 15.77 4.56
C SER A 88 9.10 16.18 4.13
N ALA A 89 8.82 16.08 2.84
CA ALA A 89 7.47 16.25 2.29
C ALA A 89 6.63 14.97 2.42
N LEU A 90 7.29 13.81 2.50
CA LEU A 90 6.65 12.50 2.63
C LEU A 90 7.48 11.62 3.56
N CYS A 91 6.82 10.97 4.50
CA CYS A 91 7.31 9.78 5.19
C CYS A 91 6.45 8.61 4.74
N PHE A 92 7.06 7.61 4.12
CA PHE A 92 6.41 6.32 3.83
C PHE A 92 7.20 5.22 4.51
N THR A 93 6.56 4.43 5.36
CA THR A 93 7.24 3.41 6.13
C THR A 93 6.36 2.19 6.40
N SER A 94 6.99 1.03 6.48
CA SER A 94 6.42 -0.23 6.92
C SER A 94 7.21 -0.68 8.16
N PRO A 95 6.88 -0.18 9.36
CA PRO A 95 7.60 -0.53 10.58
C PRO A 95 7.34 -1.99 10.94
N PRO A 96 8.12 -2.59 11.88
CA PRO A 96 7.85 -3.92 12.36
C PRO A 96 6.40 -4.09 12.80
N TYR A 97 5.75 -5.20 12.41
CA TYR A 97 4.35 -5.48 12.78
C TYR A 97 4.30 -6.18 14.14
N GLY A 98 4.39 -5.41 15.22
CA GLY A 98 4.46 -5.96 16.57
C GLY A 98 5.56 -7.02 16.67
N ASN A 99 5.24 -8.21 17.19
CA ASN A 99 6.17 -9.33 17.35
C ASN A 99 5.94 -10.44 16.29
N GLN A 100 5.51 -10.10 15.08
CA GLN A 100 5.20 -11.10 14.05
C GLN A 100 6.41 -11.71 13.36
N ARG A 101 7.59 -11.09 13.41
CA ARG A 101 8.81 -11.59 12.78
C ARG A 101 9.91 -11.69 13.82
N ASP A 102 10.76 -12.71 13.68
CA ASP A 102 12.01 -12.81 14.42
C ASP A 102 12.99 -11.74 13.91
N TYR A 103 12.92 -10.57 14.55
CA TYR A 103 13.97 -9.59 14.38
C TYR A 103 15.14 -9.95 15.31
N THR A 104 16.37 -9.73 14.86
CA THR A 104 17.60 -9.99 15.62
C THR A 104 17.57 -9.36 17.02
N ASN A 105 16.82 -8.28 17.18
CA ASN A 105 16.47 -7.67 18.46
C ASN A 105 14.96 -7.76 18.66
N THR A 106 14.51 -8.52 19.64
CA THR A 106 13.10 -8.62 20.01
C THR A 106 12.57 -7.22 20.33
N ILE A 107 11.57 -6.75 19.60
CA ILE A 107 10.88 -5.49 19.92
C ILE A 107 10.06 -5.75 21.16
N ILE A 108 10.56 -5.31 22.31
CA ILE A 108 9.93 -5.53 23.62
C ILE A 108 8.69 -4.66 23.77
N ASP A 109 8.72 -3.44 23.22
CA ASP A 109 7.62 -2.47 23.30
C ASP A 109 7.43 -1.77 21.93
N TRP A 110 6.49 -2.26 21.16
CA TRP A 110 6.15 -1.71 19.85
C TRP A 110 5.61 -0.26 19.94
N ASP A 111 4.80 0.04 20.95
CA ASP A 111 4.22 1.36 21.14
C ASP A 111 5.30 2.41 21.46
N ALA A 112 6.28 2.04 22.32
CA ALA A 112 7.42 2.89 22.63
C ALA A 112 8.29 3.14 21.38
N LEU A 113 8.57 2.12 20.56
CA LEU A 113 9.29 2.26 19.29
C LEU A 113 8.58 3.26 18.37
N MET A 114 7.30 3.05 18.14
CA MET A 114 6.51 3.91 17.24
C MET A 114 6.45 5.36 17.73
N ARG A 115 6.22 5.57 19.03
CA ARG A 115 6.22 6.92 19.63
C ARG A 115 7.61 7.57 19.50
N GLY A 116 8.68 6.83 19.76
CA GLY A 116 10.05 7.34 19.63
C GLY A 116 10.36 7.82 18.21
N VAL A 117 10.04 7.01 17.20
CA VAL A 117 10.24 7.37 15.78
C VAL A 117 9.38 8.58 15.39
N PHE A 118 8.07 8.52 15.64
CA PHE A 118 7.14 9.54 15.14
C PHE A 118 7.16 10.86 15.93
N ALA A 119 7.70 10.89 17.15
CA ALA A 119 7.96 12.14 17.87
C ALA A 119 9.02 13.01 17.19
N ASN A 120 9.95 12.39 16.48
CA ASN A 120 11.15 13.02 15.93
C ASN A 120 11.12 13.22 14.41
N LEU A 121 9.99 12.93 13.74
CA LEU A 121 9.88 13.08 12.28
C LEU A 121 10.02 14.55 11.85
N PRO A 122 11.04 14.91 11.07
CA PRO A 122 11.28 16.27 10.60
C PRO A 122 10.43 16.58 9.37
N MET A 123 9.13 16.66 9.54
CA MET A 123 8.18 16.86 8.45
C MET A 123 7.93 18.33 8.17
N ALA A 124 7.80 18.68 6.88
CA ALA A 124 7.27 19.98 6.46
C ALA A 124 5.83 20.18 6.98
N PRO A 125 5.34 21.42 7.16
CA PRO A 125 4.01 21.69 7.69
C PRO A 125 2.88 20.99 6.92
N ASN A 126 3.02 20.84 5.59
CA ASN A 126 2.10 20.13 4.70
C ASN A 126 2.58 18.70 4.34
N GLY A 127 3.60 18.20 5.04
CA GLY A 127 4.14 16.86 4.86
C GLY A 127 3.09 15.78 5.15
N GLN A 128 3.18 14.69 4.42
CA GLN A 128 2.27 13.55 4.52
C GLN A 128 3.00 12.35 5.11
N VAL A 129 2.33 11.61 6.00
CA VAL A 129 2.88 10.41 6.63
C VAL A 129 2.00 9.23 6.29
N LEU A 130 2.58 8.22 5.65
CA LEU A 130 1.92 6.99 5.26
C LEU A 130 2.61 5.82 5.99
N VAL A 131 1.83 5.04 6.73
CA VAL A 131 2.34 3.93 7.54
C VAL A 131 1.60 2.67 7.16
N ASN A 132 2.33 1.69 6.59
CA ASN A 132 1.78 0.40 6.23
C ASN A 132 1.85 -0.55 7.42
N LEU A 133 0.71 -1.16 7.77
CA LEU A 133 0.59 -2.11 8.88
C LEU A 133 -0.35 -3.26 8.51
N GLY A 134 0.06 -4.48 8.82
CA GLY A 134 -0.74 -5.68 8.65
C GLY A 134 -1.52 -6.05 9.91
N LEU A 135 -2.51 -6.91 9.75
CA LEU A 135 -3.27 -7.49 10.86
C LEU A 135 -2.42 -8.54 11.59
N ILE A 136 -2.44 -8.51 12.91
CA ILE A 136 -1.88 -9.56 13.77
C ILE A 136 -3.01 -10.37 14.37
N HIS A 137 -2.87 -11.70 14.31
CA HIS A 137 -3.78 -12.63 14.96
C HIS A 137 -3.03 -13.36 16.08
N ARG A 138 -3.65 -13.46 17.24
CA ARG A 138 -3.21 -14.30 18.36
C ARG A 138 -4.41 -14.98 18.94
N ASP A 139 -4.32 -16.28 19.20
CA ASP A 139 -5.41 -17.09 19.77
C ASP A 139 -6.75 -16.93 18.99
N ASN A 140 -6.66 -16.89 17.64
CA ASN A 140 -7.76 -16.66 16.71
C ASN A 140 -8.43 -15.29 16.79
N GLU A 141 -7.83 -14.32 17.46
CA GLU A 141 -8.36 -12.96 17.60
C GLU A 141 -7.41 -11.95 16.92
N ILE A 142 -7.98 -10.87 16.36
CA ILE A 142 -7.20 -9.73 15.86
C ILE A 142 -6.73 -8.92 17.05
N ILE A 143 -5.42 -8.69 17.14
CA ILE A 143 -4.82 -7.86 18.17
C ILE A 143 -4.74 -6.42 17.66
N PRO A 144 -5.43 -5.45 18.32
CA PRO A 144 -5.40 -4.03 17.93
C PRO A 144 -4.15 -3.34 18.45
N TYR A 145 -2.95 -3.84 18.08
CA TYR A 145 -1.66 -3.39 18.61
C TYR A 145 -1.32 -1.93 18.29
N TRP A 146 -1.98 -1.34 17.31
CA TRP A 146 -1.75 0.06 16.88
C TRP A 146 -2.67 1.09 17.52
N ASP A 147 -3.72 0.68 18.25
CA ASP A 147 -4.75 1.61 18.76
C ASP A 147 -4.17 2.68 19.67
N GLY A 148 -3.33 2.31 20.63
CA GLY A 148 -2.66 3.25 21.55
C GLY A 148 -1.77 4.25 20.81
N TRP A 149 -1.04 3.79 19.78
CA TRP A 149 -0.23 4.66 18.95
C TRP A 149 -1.07 5.59 18.07
N LEU A 150 -2.18 5.12 17.50
CA LEU A 150 -3.09 5.96 16.70
C LEU A 150 -3.68 7.11 17.53
N ASP A 151 -4.05 6.85 18.78
CA ASP A 151 -4.55 7.88 19.69
C ASP A 151 -3.44 8.86 20.09
N TRP A 152 -2.25 8.35 20.36
CA TRP A 152 -1.09 9.18 20.65
C TRP A 152 -0.75 10.10 19.47
N MET A 153 -0.77 9.63 18.21
CA MET A 153 -0.54 10.46 17.02
C MET A 153 -1.47 11.69 16.99
N ARG A 154 -2.73 11.54 17.42
CA ARG A 154 -3.66 12.66 17.52
C ARG A 154 -3.22 13.69 18.57
N THR A 155 -2.69 13.25 19.70
CA THR A 155 -2.16 14.17 20.74
C THR A 155 -0.95 14.96 20.25
N GLN A 156 -0.20 14.43 19.25
CA GLN A 156 0.93 15.10 18.59
C GLN A 156 0.49 16.03 17.45
N GLY A 157 -0.81 16.27 17.28
CA GLY A 157 -1.37 17.13 16.25
C GLY A 157 -1.48 16.50 14.86
N TRP A 158 -1.23 15.20 14.75
CA TRP A 158 -1.47 14.46 13.52
C TRP A 158 -2.95 14.10 13.37
N ARG A 159 -3.54 14.44 12.22
CA ARG A 159 -4.88 14.00 11.88
C ARG A 159 -4.79 12.67 11.14
N ARG A 160 -5.56 11.66 11.54
CA ARG A 160 -5.77 10.46 10.73
C ARG A 160 -6.64 10.86 9.54
N PHE A 161 -5.98 11.28 8.46
CA PHE A 161 -6.58 11.91 7.29
C PHE A 161 -7.30 10.91 6.40
N ALA A 162 -6.69 9.75 6.19
CA ALA A 162 -7.27 8.67 5.39
C ALA A 162 -6.77 7.30 5.87
N TRP A 163 -7.41 6.27 5.34
CA TRP A 163 -7.09 4.87 5.57
C TRP A 163 -7.25 4.15 4.23
N TYR A 164 -6.17 3.64 3.69
CA TYR A 164 -6.13 2.94 2.42
C TYR A 164 -5.95 1.45 2.65
N VAL A 165 -6.34 0.66 1.67
CA VAL A 165 -6.11 -0.78 1.63
C VAL A 165 -5.07 -1.05 0.55
N TRP A 166 -4.00 -1.76 0.90
CA TRP A 166 -3.11 -2.36 -0.06
C TRP A 166 -3.59 -3.78 -0.34
N ASP A 167 -4.20 -3.96 -1.51
CA ASP A 167 -4.63 -5.24 -2.06
C ASP A 167 -3.41 -5.93 -2.67
N GLN A 168 -3.01 -7.04 -2.07
CA GLN A 168 -1.82 -7.83 -2.43
C GLN A 168 -2.14 -8.97 -3.40
N GLY A 169 -3.39 -9.05 -3.87
CA GLY A 169 -3.89 -10.13 -4.69
C GLY A 169 -4.32 -11.35 -3.88
N PRO A 170 -4.43 -12.53 -4.50
CA PRO A 170 -4.87 -13.73 -3.83
C PRO A 170 -4.03 -14.07 -2.61
N GLY A 171 -4.71 -14.41 -1.51
CA GLY A 171 -4.04 -14.89 -0.30
C GLY A 171 -3.33 -16.23 -0.56
N LEU A 172 -2.29 -16.49 0.23
CA LEU A 172 -1.59 -17.78 0.18
C LEU A 172 -2.56 -18.92 0.55
N PRO A 173 -2.46 -20.08 -0.14
CA PRO A 173 -3.26 -21.26 0.23
C PRO A 173 -2.91 -21.73 1.64
N GLY A 174 -3.88 -22.24 2.37
CA GLY A 174 -3.68 -22.75 3.71
C GLY A 174 -4.97 -22.80 4.53
N ASP A 175 -4.90 -23.44 5.68
CA ASP A 175 -5.95 -23.41 6.69
C ASP A 175 -5.73 -22.20 7.61
N TRP A 176 -6.64 -21.25 7.55
CA TRP A 176 -6.59 -20.01 8.32
C TRP A 176 -7.50 -20.07 9.55
N ASN A 177 -7.71 -21.25 10.11
CA ASN A 177 -8.56 -21.49 11.30
C ASN A 177 -9.97 -20.92 11.14
N GLY A 178 -10.60 -21.16 9.99
CA GLY A 178 -11.94 -20.68 9.67
C GLY A 178 -12.04 -19.24 9.19
N ARG A 179 -10.92 -18.51 9.10
CA ARG A 179 -10.86 -17.17 8.51
C ARG A 179 -10.61 -17.24 7.00
N LEU A 180 -10.92 -16.17 6.31
CA LEU A 180 -10.49 -15.98 4.92
C LEU A 180 -8.95 -15.75 4.87
N ALA A 181 -8.33 -16.18 3.78
CA ALA A 181 -6.91 -15.95 3.55
C ALA A 181 -6.58 -14.45 3.51
N PRO A 182 -5.57 -13.98 4.26
CA PRO A 182 -5.20 -12.55 4.28
C PRO A 182 -4.64 -12.15 2.91
N SER A 183 -5.24 -11.13 2.31
CA SER A 183 -4.90 -10.64 0.97
C SER A 183 -4.65 -9.13 0.93
N PHE A 184 -4.66 -8.47 2.07
CA PHE A 184 -4.48 -7.03 2.15
C PHE A 184 -3.77 -6.59 3.42
N GLU A 185 -3.24 -5.37 3.37
CA GLU A 185 -2.74 -4.62 4.52
C GLU A 185 -3.32 -3.21 4.52
N PHE A 186 -3.11 -2.48 5.60
CA PHE A 186 -3.60 -1.12 5.74
C PHE A 186 -2.48 -0.11 5.56
N VAL A 187 -2.79 1.01 4.90
CA VAL A 187 -1.91 2.18 4.85
C VAL A 187 -2.61 3.34 5.55
N PHE A 188 -2.19 3.63 6.76
CA PHE A 188 -2.67 4.77 7.53
C PHE A 188 -2.04 6.06 7.01
N HIS A 189 -2.86 7.05 6.71
CA HIS A 189 -2.41 8.34 6.21
C HIS A 189 -2.66 9.45 7.23
N PHE A 190 -1.58 10.09 7.65
CA PHE A 190 -1.62 11.20 8.60
C PHE A 190 -1.10 12.48 7.96
N ASN A 191 -1.65 13.61 8.37
CA ASN A 191 -1.13 14.94 8.07
C ASN A 191 -1.50 15.95 9.16
N ARG A 192 -0.82 17.10 9.15
CA ARG A 192 -1.20 18.28 9.92
C ARG A 192 -2.00 19.26 9.07
N GLN A 193 -1.64 19.36 7.80
CA GLN A 193 -2.35 20.14 6.78
C GLN A 193 -2.70 19.24 5.60
N ALA A 194 -3.93 19.35 5.12
CA ALA A 194 -4.37 18.59 3.95
C ALA A 194 -3.62 19.07 2.70
N ARG A 195 -3.21 18.13 1.87
CA ARG A 195 -2.66 18.39 0.55
C ARG A 195 -3.57 17.74 -0.50
N GLN A 196 -3.77 18.44 -1.60
CA GLN A 196 -4.55 17.90 -2.70
C GLN A 196 -3.77 16.75 -3.37
N ALA A 197 -4.42 15.62 -3.58
CA ALA A 197 -3.82 14.49 -4.29
C ALA A 197 -3.67 14.80 -5.78
N ASN A 198 -2.61 14.27 -6.39
CA ASN A 198 -2.36 14.42 -7.81
C ASN A 198 -3.36 13.58 -8.62
N LYS A 199 -3.90 14.17 -9.69
CA LYS A 199 -4.74 13.48 -10.65
C LYS A 199 -3.84 12.82 -11.69
N ILE A 200 -3.59 11.54 -11.54
CA ILE A 200 -2.64 10.78 -12.39
C ILE A 200 -3.27 9.56 -13.07
N VAL A 201 -4.49 9.19 -12.67
CA VAL A 201 -5.18 8.02 -13.23
C VAL A 201 -6.07 8.45 -14.37
N PRO A 202 -5.93 7.91 -15.59
CA PRO A 202 -6.80 8.21 -16.70
C PRO A 202 -8.28 7.91 -16.40
N CYS A 203 -9.18 8.78 -16.81
CA CYS A 203 -10.63 8.55 -16.70
C CYS A 203 -11.13 7.75 -17.90
N LYS A 204 -11.86 6.66 -17.65
CA LYS A 204 -12.45 5.80 -18.69
C LYS A 204 -13.37 6.55 -19.65
N PHE A 205 -14.06 7.59 -19.16
CA PHE A 205 -15.05 8.36 -19.91
C PHE A 205 -14.62 9.82 -20.10
N ALA A 206 -13.31 10.08 -20.23
CA ALA A 206 -12.78 11.42 -20.44
C ALA A 206 -13.44 12.12 -21.63
N GLY A 207 -13.82 13.38 -21.45
CA GLY A 207 -14.49 14.19 -22.47
C GLY A 207 -15.97 13.88 -22.70
N GLN A 208 -16.51 12.79 -22.14
CA GLN A 208 -17.94 12.46 -22.29
C GLN A 208 -18.76 13.14 -21.20
N GLU A 209 -19.95 13.62 -21.58
CA GLU A 209 -20.94 14.10 -20.62
C GLU A 209 -21.48 12.93 -19.80
N THR A 210 -21.42 13.04 -18.48
CA THR A 210 -21.86 12.01 -17.56
C THR A 210 -22.90 12.53 -16.57
N HIS A 211 -23.47 11.61 -15.80
CA HIS A 211 -24.44 11.91 -14.75
C HIS A 211 -25.79 12.50 -15.26
N LEU A 212 -26.07 12.31 -16.57
CA LEU A 212 -27.35 12.59 -17.15
C LEU A 212 -28.15 11.30 -17.37
N ARG A 213 -29.45 11.38 -17.17
CA ARG A 213 -30.42 10.37 -17.59
C ARG A 213 -30.81 10.58 -19.04
N LYS A 214 -31.50 9.60 -19.64
CA LYS A 214 -32.02 9.72 -21.03
C LYS A 214 -32.95 10.90 -21.24
N ASP A 215 -33.65 11.35 -20.20
CA ASP A 215 -34.56 12.52 -20.21
C ASP A 215 -33.82 13.85 -19.98
N GLY A 216 -32.52 13.87 -19.91
CA GLY A 216 -31.68 15.05 -19.65
C GLY A 216 -31.62 15.50 -18.20
N SER A 217 -32.34 14.84 -17.29
CA SER A 217 -32.23 15.13 -15.86
C SER A 217 -30.92 14.60 -15.26
N SER A 218 -30.42 15.21 -14.19
CA SER A 218 -29.22 14.74 -13.53
C SER A 218 -29.47 13.44 -12.73
N THR A 219 -28.46 12.56 -12.65
CA THR A 219 -28.53 11.42 -11.75
C THR A 219 -28.53 11.88 -10.29
N ALA A 220 -29.24 11.14 -9.44
CA ALA A 220 -29.33 11.45 -8.01
C ALA A 220 -28.02 11.15 -7.30
N MET A 221 -27.63 12.02 -6.37
CA MET A 221 -26.48 11.85 -5.48
C MET A 221 -26.88 12.16 -4.03
N ARG A 222 -26.40 11.35 -3.10
CA ARG A 222 -26.52 11.66 -1.67
C ARG A 222 -25.46 12.70 -1.28
N LYS A 223 -25.88 13.79 -0.69
CA LYS A 223 -25.01 14.86 -0.19
C LYS A 223 -24.47 14.53 1.20
N ALA A 224 -23.46 15.27 1.65
CA ALA A 224 -22.83 15.09 2.95
C ALA A 224 -23.79 15.28 4.14
N ASP A 225 -24.84 16.08 3.98
CA ASP A 225 -25.92 16.31 4.95
C ASP A 225 -27.00 15.20 4.95
N GLY A 226 -26.83 14.16 4.13
CA GLY A 226 -27.74 13.03 3.99
C GLY A 226 -28.91 13.28 3.02
N THR A 227 -29.09 14.48 2.50
CA THR A 227 -30.12 14.77 1.50
C THR A 227 -29.78 14.18 0.14
N ILE A 228 -30.79 13.99 -0.70
CA ILE A 228 -30.63 13.55 -2.08
C ILE A 228 -30.79 14.75 -3.00
N GLY A 229 -29.85 14.94 -3.91
CA GLY A 229 -29.92 16.01 -4.91
C GLY A 229 -29.33 15.56 -6.24
N GLY A 230 -29.41 16.44 -7.24
CA GLY A 230 -28.77 16.21 -8.52
C GLY A 230 -27.21 16.31 -8.39
N TRP A 231 -26.53 15.66 -9.31
CA TRP A 231 -25.09 15.78 -9.44
C TRP A 231 -24.72 17.18 -9.95
N THR A 232 -23.88 17.91 -9.21
CA THR A 232 -23.55 19.32 -9.50
C THR A 232 -22.82 19.55 -10.83
N ALA A 233 -22.07 18.53 -11.29
CA ALA A 233 -21.35 18.55 -12.57
C ALA A 233 -22.07 17.77 -13.69
N ALA A 234 -23.40 17.51 -13.55
CA ALA A 234 -24.14 16.81 -14.56
C ALA A 234 -24.12 17.58 -15.90
N GLY A 235 -23.87 16.87 -17.00
CA GLY A 235 -23.71 17.45 -18.33
C GLY A 235 -22.38 18.12 -18.61
N GLN A 236 -21.46 18.17 -17.62
CA GLN A 236 -20.10 18.61 -17.88
C GLN A 236 -19.25 17.44 -18.41
N PRO A 237 -18.31 17.71 -19.31
CA PRO A 237 -17.39 16.65 -19.76
C PRO A 237 -16.56 16.11 -18.60
N THR A 238 -16.40 14.80 -18.59
CA THR A 238 -15.54 14.13 -17.60
C THR A 238 -14.09 14.55 -17.79
N GLN A 239 -13.41 14.87 -16.70
CA GLN A 239 -11.98 15.22 -16.69
C GLN A 239 -11.11 14.10 -17.28
N GLU A 240 -9.94 14.45 -17.85
CA GLU A 240 -9.02 13.49 -18.44
C GLU A 240 -8.42 12.53 -17.41
N THR A 241 -8.08 13.05 -16.23
CA THR A 241 -7.47 12.27 -15.15
C THR A 241 -8.20 12.48 -13.82
N LYS A 242 -8.16 11.45 -12.97
CA LYS A 242 -8.70 11.46 -11.60
C LYS A 242 -7.59 11.15 -10.59
N ILE A 243 -7.86 11.39 -9.31
CA ILE A 243 -7.03 10.90 -8.21
C ILE A 243 -7.09 9.36 -8.16
N PRO A 244 -6.02 8.68 -7.69
CA PRO A 244 -6.04 7.23 -7.45
C PRO A 244 -7.15 6.81 -6.48
N ASP A 245 -7.55 5.56 -6.60
CA ASP A 245 -8.52 4.95 -5.69
C ASP A 245 -7.88 4.65 -4.32
N SER A 246 -8.71 4.50 -3.29
CA SER A 246 -8.26 4.19 -1.92
C SER A 246 -7.86 2.71 -1.72
N VAL A 247 -8.08 1.87 -2.72
CA VAL A 247 -7.57 0.50 -2.78
C VAL A 247 -6.40 0.48 -3.76
N ILE A 248 -5.20 0.26 -3.22
CA ILE A 248 -3.93 0.21 -3.97
C ILE A 248 -3.69 -1.25 -4.37
N ARG A 249 -3.75 -1.56 -5.65
CA ARG A 249 -3.55 -2.93 -6.17
C ARG A 249 -2.13 -3.08 -6.66
N ILE A 250 -1.30 -3.71 -5.85
CA ILE A 250 0.07 -4.10 -6.18
C ILE A 250 0.23 -5.54 -5.73
N MET A 251 0.32 -6.45 -6.69
CA MET A 251 0.43 -7.88 -6.42
C MET A 251 1.75 -8.18 -5.70
N ARG A 252 1.72 -9.18 -4.81
CA ARG A 252 2.96 -9.73 -4.25
C ARG A 252 3.76 -10.36 -5.39
N HIS A 253 5.06 -10.11 -5.43
CA HIS A 253 5.96 -10.99 -6.14
C HIS A 253 5.97 -12.36 -5.44
N LYS A 254 5.88 -13.41 -6.23
CA LYS A 254 6.09 -14.78 -5.75
C LYS A 254 7.57 -15.03 -5.59
#